data_540a661633489f90c4605186fdff05eb
#
_entry.id   540a661633489f90c4605186fdff05eb
#
_cell.length_a   1.000
_cell.length_b   1.000
_cell.length_c   1.000
_cell.angle_alpha   90.00
_cell.angle_beta   90.00
_cell.angle_gamma   90.00
#
_symmetry.space_group_name_H-M   'P 1'
#
loop_
_entity.id
_entity.type
_entity.pdbx_description
1 polymer ?
#
loop_
_entity_poly.entity_id
_entity_poly.type
_entity_poly.pdbx_seq_one_letter_code
_entity_poly.pdbx_strand_id
1 'polypeptide(L)'
;IVLRNGNVVNKVGSKSLALLCREYKKPFYVVTSHSKLSKKKIFKPKKENPQEIWDKKVKNLSISNIYFEEIEKKLITKIFTD
;
A
#
# COMPACT_ATOMS: atom_id res chain seq x y z
N ILE A 1 2.53 0.48 8.27
CA ILE A 1 3.47 1.55 8.68
C ILE A 1 2.94 2.89 8.20
N VAL A 2 2.92 3.86 9.07
CA VAL A 2 2.57 5.24 8.72
C VAL A 2 3.87 6.01 8.56
N LEU A 3 4.07 6.61 7.39
CA LEU A 3 5.23 7.41 7.10
C LEU A 3 5.11 8.81 7.72
N ARG A 4 6.24 9.51 7.84
CA ARG A 4 6.27 10.84 8.43
C ARG A 4 5.37 11.86 7.70
N ASN A 5 5.20 11.70 6.39
CA ASN A 5 4.34 12.59 5.60
C ASN A 5 2.85 12.25 5.71
N GLY A 6 2.49 11.22 6.46
CA GLY A 6 1.11 10.78 6.63
C GLY A 6 0.65 9.73 5.63
N ASN A 7 1.48 9.35 4.66
CA ASN A 7 1.16 8.23 3.78
C ASN A 7 1.27 6.92 4.55
N VAL A 8 0.55 5.90 4.10
CA VAL A 8 0.52 4.59 4.74
C VAL A 8 1.10 3.55 3.81
N VAL A 9 2.01 2.72 4.33
CA VAL A 9 2.53 1.56 3.61
C VAL A 9 1.80 0.33 4.12
N ASN A 10 1.15 -0.37 3.22
CA ASN A 10 0.41 -1.58 3.55
C ASN A 10 0.52 -2.59 2.41
N LYS A 11 0.00 -3.80 2.67
CA LYS A 11 0.06 -4.87 1.70
C LYS A 11 -0.68 -4.49 0.41
N VAL A 12 -0.21 -5.00 -0.72
CA VAL A 12 -0.80 -4.76 -2.05
C VAL A 12 -2.29 -5.10 -2.04
N GLY A 13 -3.09 -4.22 -2.65
CA GLY A 13 -4.55 -4.28 -2.67
C GLY A 13 -5.19 -3.18 -1.84
N SER A 14 -4.51 -2.67 -0.82
CA SER A 14 -5.05 -1.62 0.05
C SER A 14 -5.26 -0.30 -0.69
N LYS A 15 -4.36 0.05 -1.60
CA LYS A 15 -4.50 1.26 -2.41
C LYS A 15 -5.71 1.19 -3.34
N SER A 16 -5.95 0.03 -3.95
CA SER A 16 -7.15 -0.18 -4.78
C SER A 16 -8.42 0.00 -3.96
N LEU A 17 -8.45 -0.51 -2.73
CA LEU A 17 -9.56 -0.32 -1.83
C LEU A 17 -9.77 1.16 -1.50
N ALA A 18 -8.70 1.89 -1.21
CA ALA A 18 -8.77 3.32 -0.92
C ALA A 18 -9.33 4.11 -2.10
N LEU A 19 -8.90 3.78 -3.32
CA LEU A 19 -9.39 4.41 -4.55
C LEU A 19 -10.87 4.12 -4.78
N LEU A 20 -11.32 2.89 -4.51
CA LEU A 20 -12.74 2.52 -4.59
C LEU A 20 -13.57 3.30 -3.58
N CYS A 21 -13.09 3.44 -2.36
CA CYS A 21 -13.77 4.23 -1.34
C CYS A 21 -13.94 5.68 -1.81
N ARG A 22 -12.92 6.26 -2.41
CA ARG A 22 -12.99 7.62 -2.96
C ARG A 22 -14.02 7.71 -4.08
N GLU A 23 -14.03 6.75 -5.00
CA GLU A 23 -14.96 6.73 -6.14
C GLU A 23 -16.41 6.66 -5.66
N TYR A 24 -16.69 5.85 -4.65
CA TYR A 24 -18.03 5.68 -4.10
C TYR A 24 -18.34 6.63 -2.94
N LYS A 25 -17.48 7.60 -2.69
CA LYS A 25 -17.63 8.61 -1.62
C LYS A 25 -17.80 7.97 -0.25
N LYS A 26 -17.04 6.92 0.01
CA LYS A 26 -17.01 6.23 1.30
C LYS A 26 -15.73 6.60 2.04
N PRO A 27 -15.77 6.67 3.37
CA PRO A 27 -14.55 6.93 4.13
C PRO A 27 -13.60 5.73 4.08
N PHE A 28 -12.30 6.02 4.13
CA PHE A 28 -11.26 5.02 4.23
C PHE A 28 -10.46 5.29 5.50
N TYR A 29 -10.58 4.41 6.48
CA TYR A 29 -9.92 4.56 7.77
C TYR A 29 -8.76 3.58 7.88
N VAL A 30 -7.71 4.01 8.57
CA VAL A 30 -6.57 3.17 8.91
C VAL A 30 -6.50 3.05 10.42
N VAL A 31 -6.39 1.82 10.90
CA VAL A 31 -6.18 1.52 12.33
C VAL A 31 -4.83 0.88 12.46
N THR A 32 -3.98 1.44 13.29
CA THR A 32 -2.63 0.94 13.47
C THR A 32 -2.15 1.18 14.90
N SER A 33 -1.14 0.43 15.34
CA SER A 33 -0.54 0.68 16.64
C SER A 33 0.50 1.81 16.54
N HIS A 34 0.75 2.48 17.65
CA HIS A 34 1.73 3.55 17.73
C HIS A 34 3.12 3.10 17.27
N SER A 35 3.46 1.84 17.52
CA SER A 35 4.74 1.27 17.11
C SER A 35 4.93 1.19 15.60
N LYS A 36 3.87 1.33 14.81
CA LYS A 36 3.92 1.32 13.35
C LYS A 36 4.14 2.71 12.75
N LEU A 37 4.30 3.72 13.55
CA LEU A 37 4.63 5.06 13.07
C LEU A 37 6.13 5.11 12.74
N SER A 38 6.46 5.69 11.60
CA SER A 38 7.83 5.74 11.10
C SER A 38 8.30 7.19 10.94
N LYS A 39 9.58 7.42 11.23
CA LYS A 39 10.21 8.72 10.96
C LYS A 39 10.60 8.88 9.48
N LYS A 40 10.52 7.80 8.70
CA LYS A 40 10.86 7.83 7.27
C LYS A 40 9.78 8.56 6.48
N LYS A 41 10.22 9.34 5.49
CA LYS A 41 9.32 10.04 4.56
C LYS A 41 9.10 9.27 3.26
N ILE A 42 10.04 8.39 2.91
CA ILE A 42 10.07 7.74 1.61
C ILE A 42 10.01 6.24 1.80
N PHE A 43 9.19 5.60 0.99
CA PHE A 43 9.09 4.17 0.87
C PHE A 43 9.53 3.76 -0.53
N LYS A 44 10.44 2.79 -0.60
CA LYS A 44 10.87 2.20 -1.88
C LYS A 44 10.29 0.80 -1.97
N PRO A 45 9.36 0.55 -2.91
CA PRO A 45 8.81 -0.79 -3.09
C PRO A 45 9.90 -1.78 -3.48
N LYS A 46 9.89 -2.93 -2.83
CA LYS A 46 10.77 -4.03 -3.18
C LYS A 46 10.05 -4.94 -4.16
N LYS A 47 10.67 -5.20 -5.29
CA LYS A 47 10.16 -6.20 -6.24
C LYS A 47 10.53 -7.58 -5.73
N GLU A 48 9.52 -8.41 -5.55
CA GLU A 48 9.71 -9.80 -5.16
C GLU A 48 9.85 -10.69 -6.39
N ASN A 49 10.19 -11.98 -6.20
CA ASN A 49 10.40 -12.90 -7.29
C ASN A 49 9.11 -13.08 -8.10
N PRO A 50 9.09 -12.75 -9.40
CA PRO A 50 7.89 -12.94 -10.23
C PRO A 50 7.42 -14.38 -10.31
N GLN A 51 8.30 -15.36 -10.09
CA GLN A 51 7.95 -16.78 -10.13
C GLN A 51 7.03 -17.19 -8.99
N GLU A 52 6.91 -16.40 -7.93
CA GLU A 52 5.91 -16.63 -6.88
C GLU A 52 4.49 -16.47 -7.41
N ILE A 53 4.30 -15.67 -8.47
CA ILE A 53 3.00 -15.43 -9.09
C ILE A 53 2.78 -16.39 -10.26
N TRP A 54 3.82 -16.56 -11.08
CA TRP A 54 3.75 -17.35 -12.31
C TRP A 54 5.13 -17.92 -12.63
N ASP A 55 5.24 -19.24 -12.70
CA ASP A 55 6.52 -19.92 -12.89
C ASP A 55 6.90 -20.13 -14.36
N LYS A 56 6.02 -19.76 -15.31
CA LYS A 56 6.26 -19.91 -16.73
C LYS A 56 6.62 -18.57 -17.36
N LYS A 57 7.62 -18.59 -18.26
CA LYS A 57 7.94 -17.42 -19.06
C LYS A 57 7.05 -17.39 -20.28
N VAL A 58 6.32 -16.31 -20.45
CA VAL A 58 5.48 -16.08 -21.61
C VAL A 58 5.98 -14.84 -22.34
N LYS A 59 6.12 -14.96 -23.66
CA LYS A 59 6.58 -13.86 -24.50
C LYS A 59 5.62 -12.66 -24.37
N ASN A 60 6.17 -11.46 -24.22
CA ASN A 60 5.42 -10.20 -24.07
C ASN A 60 4.58 -10.12 -22.78
N LEU A 61 4.86 -10.98 -21.80
CA LEU A 61 4.23 -10.91 -20.49
C LEU A 61 5.26 -10.41 -19.47
N SER A 62 4.90 -9.33 -18.78
CA SER A 62 5.66 -8.81 -17.65
C SER A 62 4.92 -9.10 -16.36
N ILE A 63 5.60 -9.70 -15.39
CA ILE A 63 5.00 -10.03 -14.10
C ILE A 63 5.62 -9.12 -13.05
N SER A 64 4.76 -8.41 -12.32
CA SER A 64 5.17 -7.57 -11.20
C SER A 64 4.76 -8.24 -9.89
N ASN A 65 5.72 -8.43 -8.99
CA ASN A 65 5.49 -8.99 -7.67
C ASN A 65 6.00 -8.02 -6.61
N ILE A 66 5.06 -7.31 -5.98
CA ILE A 66 5.32 -6.33 -4.94
C ILE A 66 4.44 -6.68 -3.75
N TYR A 67 5.01 -6.78 -2.54
CA TYR A 67 4.25 -7.14 -1.34
C TYR A 67 3.58 -5.93 -0.70
N PHE A 68 4.22 -4.76 -0.76
CA PHE A 68 3.75 -3.56 -0.10
C PHE A 68 3.67 -2.39 -1.06
N GLU A 69 2.74 -1.50 -0.79
CA GLU A 69 2.53 -0.29 -1.58
C GLU A 69 2.24 0.90 -0.67
N GLU A 70 2.43 2.08 -1.20
CA GLU A 70 2.18 3.33 -0.48
C GLU A 70 0.82 3.89 -0.84
N ILE A 71 0.02 4.22 0.19
CA ILE A 71 -1.28 4.86 0.05
C ILE A 71 -1.12 6.32 0.42
N GLU A 72 -1.45 7.21 -0.50
CA GLU A 72 -1.30 8.64 -0.30
C GLU A 72 -2.28 9.15 0.78
N LYS A 73 -1.80 10.05 1.62
CA LYS A 73 -2.57 10.65 2.71
C LYS A 73 -3.92 11.20 2.26
N LYS A 74 -3.98 11.79 1.06
CA LYS A 74 -5.23 12.36 0.53
C LYS A 74 -6.35 11.34 0.34
N LEU A 75 -6.03 10.06 0.25
CA LEU A 75 -7.00 8.97 0.12
C LEU A 75 -7.50 8.47 1.47
N ILE A 76 -6.87 8.89 2.56
CA ILE A 76 -7.15 8.39 3.91
C ILE A 76 -7.99 9.43 4.65
N THR A 77 -9.15 9.00 5.13
CA THR A 77 -10.05 9.88 5.89
C THR A 77 -9.47 10.18 7.27
N LYS A 78 -9.03 9.15 7.97
CA LYS A 78 -8.44 9.29 9.31
C LYS A 78 -7.62 8.07 9.67
N ILE A 79 -6.55 8.30 10.44
CA ILE A 79 -5.72 7.24 11.01
C ILE A 79 -5.98 7.20 12.51
N PHE A 80 -6.31 6.02 13.01
CA PHE A 80 -6.53 5.77 14.44
C PHE A 80 -5.34 5.00 15.00
N THR A 81 -4.79 5.47 16.12
CA THR A 81 -3.72 4.80 16.83
C THR A 81 -4.10 4.58 18.29
N ASP A 82 -3.43 3.64 18.93
CA ASP A 82 -3.56 3.43 20.38
C ASP A 82 -2.84 4.52 21.19
#